data_6a6ef6ef30f0b680e29d9a855b067a9a
#
_entry.id   6a6ef6ef30f0b680e29d9a855b067a9a
#
_cell.length_a   1.000
_cell.length_b   1.000
_cell.length_c   1.000
_cell.angle_alpha   90.00
_cell.angle_beta   90.00
_cell.angle_gamma   90.00
#
_symmetry.space_group_name_H-M   'P 1'
#
loop_
_entity.id
_entity.type
_entity.pdbx_description
1 polymer ?
#
loop_
_entity_poly.entity_id
_entity_poly.type
_entity_poly.pdbx_seq_one_letter_code
_entity_poly.pdbx_strand_id
1 'polypeptide(L)'
;MGLVFRFATVSGQRIDWRLVRNCAVKPGQLVWMAGLLFFLSIGIGVFFWMLSAGLVILLALLEIVAVGIAFAMYGRHAADGERISLQGSRLVVERESAGRLERAEFDRSRVRVEPKTGDRSLITLSAQGRTIEVGRYVRPELRPALASEIRMALRAA
;
A
#
# COMPACT_ATOMS: atom_id res chain seq x y z
N MET A 1 24.39 21.67 6.36
CA MET A 1 24.51 20.71 5.25
C MET A 1 23.26 19.83 5.29
N GLY A 2 22.27 20.09 4.41
CA GLY A 2 21.00 19.33 4.43
C GLY A 2 21.23 17.90 3.96
N LEU A 3 20.81 16.93 4.77
CA LEU A 3 20.78 15.53 4.37
C LEU A 3 19.80 15.40 3.20
N VAL A 4 20.31 15.01 2.05
CA VAL A 4 19.48 14.75 0.86
C VAL A 4 19.00 13.30 0.93
N PHE A 5 17.74 13.13 1.26
CA PHE A 5 17.09 11.82 1.26
C PHE A 5 16.48 11.55 -0.11
N ARG A 6 16.61 10.31 -0.59
CA ARG A 6 16.05 9.88 -1.88
C ARG A 6 14.60 9.38 -1.74
N PHE A 7 14.29 8.73 -0.61
CA PHE A 7 13.02 8.06 -0.37
C PHE A 7 12.18 8.76 0.70
N ALA A 8 12.78 9.68 1.47
CA ALA A 8 12.09 10.40 2.53
C ALA A 8 11.69 11.81 2.12
N THR A 9 10.57 12.25 2.69
CA THR A 9 10.15 13.65 2.70
C THR A 9 10.47 14.23 4.06
N VAL A 10 11.24 15.32 4.09
CA VAL A 10 11.60 16.02 5.33
C VAL A 10 10.69 17.22 5.52
N SER A 11 9.97 17.26 6.64
CA SER A 11 9.10 18.36 7.03
C SER A 11 9.47 18.83 8.43
N GLY A 12 10.32 19.87 8.52
CA GLY A 12 10.85 20.35 9.80
C GLY A 12 11.67 19.28 10.51
N GLN A 13 11.25 18.88 11.72
CA GLN A 13 11.90 17.81 12.50
C GLN A 13 11.35 16.40 12.23
N ARG A 14 10.49 16.26 11.22
CA ARG A 14 9.88 14.99 10.88
C ARG A 14 10.40 14.48 9.55
N ILE A 15 10.80 13.22 9.52
CA ILE A 15 11.24 12.50 8.33
C ILE A 15 10.24 11.39 8.06
N ASP A 16 9.57 11.45 6.91
CA ASP A 16 8.55 10.49 6.50
C ASP A 16 8.99 9.71 5.26
N TRP A 17 9.03 8.39 5.36
CA TRP A 17 9.14 7.48 4.21
C TRP A 17 7.76 6.91 3.90
N ARG A 18 7.29 7.15 2.69
CA ARG A 18 6.01 6.64 2.23
C ARG A 18 6.23 5.64 1.11
N LEU A 19 6.12 4.38 1.46
CA LEU A 19 6.33 3.24 0.58
C LEU A 19 4.96 2.69 0.18
N VAL A 20 4.44 3.15 -0.95
CA VAL A 20 3.11 2.77 -1.44
C VAL A 20 3.26 1.81 -2.60
N ARG A 21 2.35 0.87 -2.70
CA ARG A 21 2.23 0.03 -3.88
C ARG A 21 1.97 0.92 -5.09
N ASN A 22 2.77 0.77 -6.14
CA ASN A 22 2.51 1.41 -7.43
C ASN A 22 1.27 0.76 -8.05
N CYS A 23 0.08 1.21 -7.65
CA CYS A 23 -1.15 0.81 -8.31
C CYS A 23 -1.29 1.62 -9.59
N ALA A 24 -1.47 0.91 -10.72
CA ALA A 24 -1.67 1.53 -12.03
C ALA A 24 -2.95 2.38 -12.07
N VAL A 25 -3.92 2.08 -11.21
CA VAL A 25 -5.24 2.74 -11.18
C VAL A 25 -5.48 3.33 -9.79
N LYS A 26 -5.83 4.61 -9.75
CA LYS A 26 -6.22 5.28 -8.51
C LYS A 26 -7.57 4.74 -8.01
N PRO A 27 -7.81 4.64 -6.68
CA PRO A 27 -9.06 4.14 -6.12
C PRO A 27 -10.31 4.84 -6.71
N GLY A 28 -10.25 6.15 -6.93
CA GLY A 28 -11.35 6.90 -7.52
C GLY A 28 -11.64 6.53 -8.98
N GLN A 29 -10.61 6.24 -9.76
CA GLN A 29 -10.78 5.77 -11.15
C GLN A 29 -11.42 4.38 -11.19
N LEU A 30 -11.07 3.54 -10.22
CA LEU A 30 -11.63 2.21 -10.07
C LEU A 30 -13.15 2.27 -9.84
N VAL A 31 -13.60 3.11 -8.91
CA VAL A 31 -15.02 3.32 -8.61
C VAL A 31 -15.77 3.83 -9.85
N TRP A 32 -15.19 4.76 -10.59
CA TRP A 32 -15.77 5.28 -11.82
C TRP A 32 -15.92 4.20 -12.88
N MET A 33 -14.89 3.39 -13.10
CA MET A 33 -14.94 2.29 -14.08
C MET A 33 -15.97 1.23 -13.67
N ALA A 34 -16.04 0.89 -12.39
CA ALA A 34 -17.04 -0.05 -11.87
C ALA A 34 -18.46 0.49 -12.05
N GLY A 35 -18.69 1.79 -11.76
CA GLY A 35 -19.97 2.44 -11.96
C GLY A 35 -20.40 2.46 -13.41
N LEU A 36 -19.48 2.81 -14.34
CA LEU A 36 -19.77 2.80 -15.77
C LEU A 36 -20.17 1.41 -16.28
N LEU A 37 -19.40 0.38 -15.89
CA LEU A 37 -19.67 -0.99 -16.24
C LEU A 37 -21.03 -1.46 -15.71
N PHE A 38 -21.34 -1.14 -14.47
CA PHE A 38 -22.61 -1.44 -13.82
C PHE A 38 -23.81 -0.84 -14.59
N PHE A 39 -23.75 0.46 -14.92
CA PHE A 39 -24.82 1.13 -15.67
C PHE A 39 -24.97 0.57 -17.08
N LEU A 40 -23.87 0.23 -17.75
CA LEU A 40 -23.88 -0.37 -19.08
C LEU A 40 -24.53 -1.76 -19.03
N SER A 41 -24.15 -2.61 -18.08
CA SER A 41 -24.70 -3.97 -17.92
C SER A 41 -26.20 -3.94 -17.60
N ILE A 42 -26.64 -3.02 -16.74
CA ILE A 42 -28.08 -2.83 -16.47
C ILE A 42 -28.81 -2.36 -17.75
N GLY A 43 -28.28 -1.39 -18.46
CA GLY A 43 -28.89 -0.88 -19.70
C GLY A 43 -29.10 -1.98 -20.74
N ILE A 44 -28.08 -2.82 -20.94
CA ILE A 44 -28.16 -3.99 -21.83
C ILE A 44 -29.19 -4.97 -21.30
N GLY A 45 -29.19 -5.29 -20.01
CA GLY A 45 -30.14 -6.22 -19.40
C GLY A 45 -31.59 -5.78 -19.58
N VAL A 46 -31.90 -4.50 -19.33
CA VAL A 46 -33.23 -3.91 -19.52
C VAL A 46 -33.66 -3.95 -20.99
N PHE A 47 -32.75 -3.59 -21.90
CA PHE A 47 -33.04 -3.64 -23.33
C PHE A 47 -33.44 -5.03 -23.81
N PHE A 48 -32.70 -6.06 -23.42
CA PHE A 48 -33.01 -7.44 -23.80
C PHE A 48 -34.24 -8.00 -23.04
N TRP A 49 -34.54 -7.50 -21.85
CA TRP A 49 -35.80 -7.80 -21.18
C TRP A 49 -37.02 -7.37 -22.03
N MET A 50 -36.96 -6.16 -22.56
CA MET A 50 -38.03 -5.66 -23.43
C MET A 50 -38.22 -6.53 -24.69
N LEU A 51 -37.18 -7.22 -25.13
CA LEU A 51 -37.20 -8.18 -26.24
C LEU A 51 -37.60 -9.61 -25.81
N SER A 52 -38.13 -9.76 -24.56
CA SER A 52 -38.53 -11.08 -24.00
C SER A 52 -37.37 -12.08 -23.81
N ALA A 53 -36.12 -11.60 -23.85
CA ALA A 53 -34.93 -12.42 -23.66
C ALA A 53 -34.48 -12.42 -22.19
N GLY A 54 -35.30 -12.96 -21.28
CA GLY A 54 -35.08 -12.93 -19.83
C GLY A 54 -33.78 -13.59 -19.35
N LEU A 55 -33.24 -14.54 -20.13
CA LEU A 55 -31.97 -15.20 -19.80
C LEU A 55 -30.79 -14.21 -19.74
N VAL A 56 -30.84 -13.16 -20.54
CA VAL A 56 -29.76 -12.14 -20.59
C VAL A 56 -29.65 -11.40 -19.28
N ILE A 57 -30.75 -11.15 -18.57
CA ILE A 57 -30.72 -10.53 -17.23
C ILE A 57 -30.00 -11.40 -16.22
N LEU A 58 -30.24 -12.70 -16.23
CA LEU A 58 -29.56 -13.61 -15.32
C LEU A 58 -28.04 -13.58 -15.53
N LEU A 59 -27.61 -13.55 -16.80
CA LEU A 59 -26.19 -13.43 -17.15
C LEU A 59 -25.62 -12.08 -16.72
N ALA A 60 -26.35 -10.98 -16.95
CA ALA A 60 -25.93 -9.64 -16.54
C ALA A 60 -25.77 -9.51 -15.01
N LEU A 61 -26.68 -10.11 -14.24
CA LEU A 61 -26.57 -10.16 -12.79
C LEU A 61 -25.34 -10.97 -12.33
N LEU A 62 -25.09 -12.12 -12.96
CA LEU A 62 -23.89 -12.92 -12.66
C LEU A 62 -22.61 -12.15 -12.94
N GLU A 63 -22.56 -11.45 -14.07
CA GLU A 63 -21.42 -10.58 -14.44
C GLU A 63 -21.20 -9.46 -13.41
N ILE A 64 -22.25 -8.75 -13.02
CA ILE A 64 -22.18 -7.67 -12.03
C ILE A 64 -21.64 -8.19 -10.70
N VAL A 65 -22.11 -9.36 -10.24
CA VAL A 65 -21.63 -9.96 -8.99
C VAL A 65 -20.14 -10.34 -9.11
N ALA A 66 -19.74 -11.01 -10.18
CA ALA A 66 -18.36 -11.44 -10.40
C ALA A 66 -17.40 -10.24 -10.47
N VAL A 67 -17.77 -9.22 -11.24
CA VAL A 67 -16.99 -7.98 -11.36
C VAL A 67 -16.97 -7.23 -10.04
N GLY A 68 -18.09 -7.14 -9.33
CA GLY A 68 -18.17 -6.50 -8.01
C GLY A 68 -17.22 -7.15 -7.00
N ILE A 69 -17.17 -8.49 -6.96
CA ILE A 69 -16.22 -9.23 -6.11
C ILE A 69 -14.77 -8.92 -6.50
N ALA A 70 -14.46 -8.94 -7.80
CA ALA A 70 -13.11 -8.63 -8.28
C ALA A 70 -12.68 -7.20 -7.90
N PHE A 71 -13.56 -6.21 -8.06
CA PHE A 71 -13.30 -4.82 -7.65
C PHE A 71 -13.15 -4.67 -6.13
N ALA A 72 -13.99 -5.37 -5.34
CA ALA A 72 -13.87 -5.36 -3.88
C ALA A 72 -12.52 -5.95 -3.41
N MET A 73 -12.09 -7.06 -4.01
CA MET A 73 -10.79 -7.65 -3.71
C MET A 73 -9.64 -6.74 -4.11
N TYR A 74 -9.70 -6.14 -5.29
CA TYR A 74 -8.69 -5.19 -5.75
C TYR A 74 -8.64 -3.95 -4.85
N GLY A 75 -9.80 -3.38 -4.51
CA GLY A 75 -9.90 -2.19 -3.66
C GLY A 75 -9.30 -2.39 -2.26
N ARG A 76 -9.46 -3.58 -1.68
CA ARG A 76 -8.84 -3.93 -0.39
C ARG A 76 -7.32 -3.88 -0.41
N HIS A 77 -6.71 -4.18 -1.55
CA HIS A 77 -5.25 -4.18 -1.72
C HIS A 77 -4.71 -2.90 -2.35
N ALA A 78 -5.58 -2.02 -2.83
CA ALA A 78 -5.16 -0.76 -3.46
C ALA A 78 -4.62 0.27 -2.43
N ALA A 79 -5.06 0.16 -1.17
CA ALA A 79 -4.60 1.00 -0.07
C ALA A 79 -3.35 0.47 0.63
N ASP A 80 -2.88 -0.74 0.26
CA ASP A 80 -1.72 -1.35 0.89
C ASP A 80 -0.47 -0.47 0.76
N GLY A 81 0.16 -0.19 1.90
CA GLY A 81 1.35 0.66 1.96
C GLY A 81 2.07 0.55 3.29
N GLU A 82 3.28 1.05 3.30
CA GLU A 82 4.09 1.17 4.50
C GLU A 82 4.45 2.64 4.69
N ARG A 83 4.32 3.13 5.90
CA ARG A 83 4.73 4.47 6.30
C ARG A 83 5.66 4.38 7.48
N ILE A 84 6.84 4.95 7.32
CA ILE A 84 7.84 5.05 8.39
C ILE A 84 7.96 6.54 8.70
N SER A 85 7.75 6.93 9.95
CA SER A 85 7.84 8.31 10.41
C SER A 85 8.85 8.40 11.55
N LEU A 86 9.85 9.23 11.39
CA LEU A 86 10.80 9.56 12.44
C LEU A 86 10.51 10.98 12.94
N GLN A 87 10.18 11.12 14.22
CA GLN A 87 9.94 12.41 14.85
C GLN A 87 10.66 12.45 16.21
N GLY A 88 11.69 13.25 16.31
CA GLY A 88 12.52 13.32 17.51
C GLY A 88 13.11 11.97 17.89
N SER A 89 12.75 11.46 19.08
CA SER A 89 13.21 10.15 19.58
C SER A 89 12.32 8.97 19.18
N ARG A 90 11.22 9.18 18.45
CA ARG A 90 10.24 8.14 18.13
C ARG A 90 10.27 7.77 16.66
N LEU A 91 10.40 6.48 16.39
CA LEU A 91 10.21 5.88 15.09
C LEU A 91 8.87 5.15 15.08
N VAL A 92 7.94 5.60 14.26
CA VAL A 92 6.63 4.99 14.08
C VAL A 92 6.59 4.31 12.73
N VAL A 93 6.26 3.03 12.72
CA VAL A 93 6.08 2.25 11.49
C VAL A 93 4.62 1.85 11.41
N GLU A 94 3.96 2.27 10.37
CA GLU A 94 2.58 1.93 10.05
C GLU A 94 2.58 1.11 8.76
N ARG A 95 1.97 -0.07 8.82
CA ARG A 95 1.81 -0.95 7.67
C ARG A 95 0.33 -1.24 7.49
N GLU A 96 -0.21 -0.85 6.34
CA GLU A 96 -1.55 -1.19 5.93
C GLU A 96 -1.51 -2.37 4.96
N SER A 97 -2.23 -3.44 5.27
CA SER A 97 -2.33 -4.63 4.43
C SER A 97 -3.76 -5.17 4.48
N ALA A 98 -4.43 -5.22 3.33
CA ALA A 98 -5.81 -5.70 3.18
C ALA A 98 -6.81 -5.04 4.16
N GLY A 99 -6.64 -3.74 4.43
CA GLY A 99 -7.48 -2.97 5.36
C GLY A 99 -7.16 -3.20 6.85
N ARG A 100 -6.06 -3.89 7.16
CA ARG A 100 -5.54 -4.01 8.53
C ARG A 100 -4.36 -3.06 8.70
N LEU A 101 -4.47 -2.16 9.67
CA LEU A 101 -3.40 -1.26 10.06
C LEU A 101 -2.60 -1.88 11.20
N GLU A 102 -1.36 -2.22 10.93
CA GLU A 102 -0.38 -2.63 11.92
C GLU A 102 0.53 -1.44 12.23
N ARG A 103 0.56 -1.02 13.50
CA ARG A 103 1.38 0.09 13.96
C ARG A 103 2.36 -0.40 15.01
N ALA A 104 3.64 -0.11 14.77
CA ALA A 104 4.70 -0.36 15.72
C ALA A 104 5.43 0.96 16.01
N GLU A 105 5.68 1.21 17.30
CA GLU A 105 6.40 2.38 17.77
C GLU A 105 7.68 1.92 18.47
N PHE A 106 8.79 2.54 18.10
CA PHE A 106 10.12 2.20 18.61
C PHE A 106 10.83 3.45 19.11
N ASP A 107 11.65 3.28 20.13
CA ASP A 107 12.61 4.29 20.54
C ASP A 107 13.77 4.30 19.52
N ARG A 108 14.03 5.44 18.92
CA ARG A 108 15.08 5.67 17.94
C ARG A 108 16.44 5.13 18.36
N SER A 109 16.81 5.34 19.64
CA SER A 109 18.13 4.96 20.18
C SER A 109 18.34 3.45 20.22
N ARG A 110 17.26 2.65 20.19
CA ARG A 110 17.29 1.20 20.34
C ARG A 110 16.98 0.44 19.07
N VAL A 111 16.63 1.15 17.97
CA VAL A 111 16.31 0.49 16.70
C VAL A 111 17.57 -0.02 16.03
N ARG A 112 17.56 -1.29 15.70
CA ARG A 112 18.50 -1.92 14.79
C ARG A 112 17.86 -2.10 13.43
N VAL A 113 18.56 -1.72 12.38
CA VAL A 113 18.14 -1.87 10.99
C VAL A 113 19.03 -2.94 10.37
N GLU A 114 18.47 -4.08 10.07
CA GLU A 114 19.20 -5.19 9.48
C GLU A 114 18.67 -5.45 8.07
N PRO A 115 19.50 -5.37 7.05
CA PRO A 115 19.17 -5.94 5.76
C PRO A 115 19.34 -7.46 5.87
N LYS A 116 18.27 -8.23 5.62
CA LYS A 116 18.43 -9.66 5.40
C LYS A 116 19.30 -9.88 4.16
N THR A 117 20.23 -10.82 4.24
CA THR A 117 21.05 -11.26 3.12
C THR A 117 20.19 -12.02 2.10
N GLY A 118 20.20 -11.58 0.85
CA GLY A 118 19.49 -12.21 -0.28
C GLY A 118 18.75 -11.21 -1.16
N ASP A 119 18.52 -11.56 -2.44
CA ASP A 119 17.93 -10.68 -3.47
C ASP A 119 16.49 -10.24 -3.21
N ARG A 120 15.79 -10.85 -2.26
CA ARG A 120 14.40 -10.54 -1.89
C ARG A 120 14.23 -10.17 -0.43
N SER A 121 15.30 -9.84 0.27
CA SER A 121 15.26 -9.57 1.69
C SER A 121 14.50 -8.27 2.00
N LEU A 122 13.58 -8.35 2.96
CA LEU A 122 12.95 -7.18 3.55
C LEU A 122 13.90 -6.54 4.58
N ILE A 123 13.71 -5.25 4.83
CA ILE A 123 14.45 -4.53 5.86
C ILE A 123 13.81 -4.86 7.19
N THR A 124 14.58 -5.38 8.12
CA THR A 124 14.13 -5.74 9.45
C THR A 124 14.46 -4.59 10.42
N LEU A 125 13.45 -4.03 11.04
CA LEU A 125 13.57 -3.06 12.13
C LEU A 125 13.29 -3.78 13.43
N SER A 126 14.28 -3.86 14.31
CA SER A 126 14.15 -4.55 15.60
C SER A 126 14.51 -3.63 16.76
N ALA A 127 13.66 -3.63 17.80
CA ALA A 127 13.93 -2.97 19.07
C ALA A 127 13.13 -3.63 20.19
N GLN A 128 13.73 -3.78 21.36
CA GLN A 128 13.08 -4.27 22.59
C GLN A 128 12.34 -5.60 22.42
N GLY A 129 12.87 -6.53 21.62
CA GLY A 129 12.25 -7.84 21.37
C GLY A 129 11.09 -7.80 20.37
N ARG A 130 10.75 -6.64 19.82
CA ARG A 130 9.78 -6.49 18.73
C ARG A 130 10.52 -6.35 17.40
N THR A 131 9.97 -6.95 16.37
CA THR A 131 10.54 -6.93 15.03
C THR A 131 9.45 -6.64 14.03
N ILE A 132 9.71 -5.71 13.11
CA ILE A 132 8.82 -5.42 11.97
C ILE A 132 9.63 -5.42 10.68
N GLU A 133 9.05 -5.98 9.62
CA GLU A 133 9.67 -6.01 8.30
C GLU A 133 9.07 -4.92 7.42
N VAL A 134 9.92 -4.13 6.77
CA VAL A 134 9.53 -3.05 5.87
C VAL A 134 10.25 -3.16 4.52
N GLY A 135 9.77 -2.42 3.52
CA GLY A 135 10.33 -2.43 2.16
C GLY A 135 9.67 -3.45 1.24
N ARG A 136 8.48 -3.96 1.58
CA ARG A 136 7.71 -4.86 0.72
C ARG A 136 7.33 -4.21 -0.61
N TYR A 137 7.04 -2.91 -0.59
CA TYR A 137 6.61 -2.12 -1.74
C TYR A 137 7.76 -1.41 -2.46
N VAL A 138 9.01 -1.70 -2.05
CA VAL A 138 10.22 -1.19 -2.68
C VAL A 138 10.88 -2.31 -3.49
N ARG A 139 11.37 -1.96 -4.68
CA ARG A 139 12.13 -2.91 -5.54
C ARG A 139 13.30 -3.49 -4.75
N PRO A 140 13.58 -4.80 -4.88
CA PRO A 140 14.65 -5.46 -4.13
C PRO A 140 16.01 -4.75 -4.24
N GLU A 141 16.35 -4.23 -5.41
CA GLU A 141 17.60 -3.53 -5.68
C GLU A 141 17.74 -2.21 -4.90
N LEU A 142 16.62 -1.59 -4.54
CA LEU A 142 16.59 -0.30 -3.84
C LEU A 142 16.50 -0.46 -2.31
N ARG A 143 16.22 -1.65 -1.79
CA ARG A 143 16.11 -1.91 -0.34
C ARG A 143 17.39 -1.61 0.43
N PRO A 144 18.59 -1.96 -0.06
CA PRO A 144 19.83 -1.60 0.63
C PRO A 144 20.03 -0.09 0.75
N ALA A 145 19.66 0.66 -0.29
CA ALA A 145 19.73 2.12 -0.28
C ALA A 145 18.74 2.72 0.73
N LEU A 146 17.50 2.21 0.77
CA LEU A 146 16.49 2.60 1.77
C LEU A 146 16.97 2.28 3.19
N ALA A 147 17.50 1.09 3.43
CA ALA A 147 18.03 0.69 4.74
C ALA A 147 19.18 1.60 5.20
N SER A 148 20.07 1.99 4.29
CA SER A 148 21.16 2.92 4.60
C SER A 148 20.64 4.31 4.93
N GLU A 149 19.61 4.77 4.22
CA GLU A 149 18.96 6.06 4.45
C GLU A 149 18.26 6.11 5.81
N ILE A 150 17.53 5.06 6.18
CA ILE A 150 16.90 4.94 7.50
C ILE A 150 17.96 4.96 8.61
N ARG A 151 19.07 4.19 8.46
CA ARG A 151 20.18 4.21 9.43
C ARG A 151 20.81 5.58 9.57
N MET A 152 21.01 6.28 8.46
CA MET A 152 21.57 7.62 8.46
C MET A 152 20.65 8.59 9.21
N ALA A 153 19.34 8.54 8.94
CA ALA A 153 18.36 9.35 9.64
C ALA A 153 18.31 9.06 11.15
N LEU A 154 18.38 7.78 11.53
CA LEU A 154 18.43 7.38 12.94
C LEU A 154 19.69 7.89 13.68
N ARG A 155 20.80 8.13 12.98
CA ARG A 155 22.04 8.67 13.57
C ARG A 155 22.11 10.18 13.60
N ALA A 156 21.49 10.84 12.61
CA ALA A 156 21.70 12.27 12.34
C ALA A 156 20.68 13.19 13.00
N ALA A 157 19.53 12.70 13.44
CA ALA A 157 18.46 13.52 14.02
C ALA A 157 18.47 13.56 15.57
#